data_5bff545cd36bc71b5982b52ebc8cf3f2
#
_entry.id   5bff545cd36bc71b5982b52ebc8cf3f2
#
_cell.length_a   1.000
_cell.length_b   1.000
_cell.length_c   1.000
_cell.angle_alpha   90.00
_cell.angle_beta   90.00
_cell.angle_gamma   90.00
#
_symmetry.space_group_name_H-M   'P 1'
#
loop_
_entity.id
_entity.type
_entity.pdbx_description
1 polymer ?
#
loop_
_entity_poly.entity_id
_entity_poly.type
_entity_poly.pdbx_seq_one_letter_code
_entity_poly.pdbx_strand_id
1 'polypeptide(L)'
;MTRLADISDIKSIIPLLMEYRTFYGIKEQNIEEVEQFLHNRITNNESIIFITFDDKTPVGFIQLYPSFSTVSLKRQWHLNDLYVRPEYRRKGYATALMSAAKKYFYDRAKGFTLITEKTNTTAKAFYNANGWKTDEYDFYTFFY
;
A
#
# COMPACT_ATOMS: atom_id res chain seq x y z
N MET A 1 -7.58 2.01 15.00
CA MET A 1 -7.48 3.40 14.47
C MET A 1 -6.65 3.41 13.20
N THR A 2 -7.16 4.05 12.13
CA THR A 2 -6.44 4.17 10.84
C THR A 2 -6.23 5.65 10.51
N ARG A 3 -5.00 6.03 10.13
CA ARG A 3 -4.64 7.42 9.83
C ARG A 3 -3.49 7.52 8.83
N LEU A 4 -3.31 8.72 8.27
CA LEU A 4 -2.12 9.04 7.50
C LEU A 4 -0.88 8.91 8.40
N ALA A 5 0.16 8.28 7.86
CA ALA A 5 1.45 8.15 8.52
C ALA A 5 2.36 9.34 8.20
N ASP A 6 3.24 9.67 9.13
CA ASP A 6 4.30 10.63 8.95
C ASP A 6 5.69 10.04 9.28
N ILE A 7 6.72 10.87 9.26
CA ILE A 7 8.10 10.44 9.49
C ILE A 7 8.30 9.79 10.87
N SER A 8 7.52 10.17 11.87
CA SER A 8 7.61 9.59 13.23
C SER A 8 7.08 8.15 13.30
N ASP A 9 6.29 7.73 12.30
CA ASP A 9 5.71 6.39 12.23
C ASP A 9 6.65 5.35 11.61
N ILE A 10 7.80 5.75 11.08
CA ILE A 10 8.74 4.84 10.40
C ILE A 10 9.03 3.61 11.25
N LYS A 11 9.31 3.79 12.53
CA LYS A 11 9.60 2.69 13.47
C LYS A 11 8.45 1.69 13.61
N SER A 12 7.22 2.14 13.44
CA SER A 12 6.03 1.30 13.45
C SER A 12 5.78 0.60 12.12
N ILE A 13 6.20 1.22 11.01
CA ILE A 13 6.01 0.69 9.64
C ILE A 13 7.08 -0.35 9.31
N ILE A 14 8.34 -0.17 9.76
CA ILE A 14 9.46 -1.08 9.45
C ILE A 14 9.11 -2.55 9.72
N PRO A 15 8.62 -2.96 10.90
CA PRO A 15 8.29 -4.37 11.14
C PRO A 15 7.23 -4.89 10.16
N LEU A 16 6.20 -4.10 9.88
CA LEU A 16 5.13 -4.46 8.96
C LEU A 16 5.66 -4.64 7.52
N LEU A 17 6.53 -3.74 7.08
CA LEU A 17 7.14 -3.81 5.75
C LEU A 17 8.10 -5.00 5.64
N MET A 18 8.86 -5.30 6.68
CA MET A 18 9.74 -6.47 6.71
C MET A 18 8.95 -7.79 6.67
N GLU A 19 7.85 -7.87 7.42
CA GLU A 19 6.92 -9.01 7.36
C GLU A 19 6.31 -9.17 5.96
N TYR A 20 5.89 -8.06 5.33
CA TYR A 20 5.39 -8.03 3.96
C TYR A 20 6.43 -8.53 2.95
N ARG A 21 7.68 -8.08 3.05
CA ARG A 21 8.79 -8.55 2.21
C ARG A 21 9.08 -10.03 2.40
N THR A 22 9.01 -10.53 3.63
CA THR A 22 9.12 -11.96 3.93
C THR A 22 8.02 -12.77 3.24
N PHE A 23 6.79 -12.27 3.22
CA PHE A 23 5.68 -12.87 2.48
C PHE A 23 5.98 -13.01 0.98
N TYR A 24 6.71 -12.05 0.39
CA TYR A 24 7.17 -12.10 -1.00
C TYR A 24 8.49 -12.86 -1.21
N GLY A 25 8.96 -13.60 -0.22
CA GLY A 25 10.11 -14.50 -0.32
C GLY A 25 11.47 -13.87 -0.06
N ILE A 26 11.53 -12.63 0.43
CA ILE A 26 12.79 -12.00 0.82
C ILE A 26 13.22 -12.56 2.19
N LYS A 27 14.25 -13.39 2.20
CA LYS A 27 14.71 -14.10 3.40
C LYS A 27 15.69 -13.30 4.24
N GLU A 28 16.62 -12.61 3.58
CA GLU A 28 17.62 -11.78 4.24
C GLU A 28 17.27 -10.31 4.06
N GLN A 29 17.17 -9.59 5.16
CA GLN A 29 16.78 -8.19 5.16
C GLN A 29 17.69 -7.37 6.06
N ASN A 30 18.11 -6.21 5.56
CA ASN A 30 18.82 -5.22 6.32
C ASN A 30 17.84 -4.15 6.79
N ILE A 31 17.65 -4.02 8.11
CA ILE A 31 16.72 -3.06 8.69
C ILE A 31 17.08 -1.61 8.34
N GLU A 32 18.37 -1.28 8.27
CA GLU A 32 18.84 0.06 7.94
C GLU A 32 18.49 0.44 6.50
N GLU A 33 18.58 -0.49 5.55
CA GLU A 33 18.14 -0.29 4.17
C GLU A 33 16.64 -0.05 4.07
N VAL A 34 15.85 -0.82 4.81
CA VAL A 34 14.39 -0.65 4.87
C VAL A 34 14.02 0.70 5.46
N GLU A 35 14.66 1.09 6.56
CA GLU A 35 14.47 2.38 7.21
C GLU A 35 14.84 3.53 6.26
N GLN A 36 15.99 3.46 5.61
CA GLN A 36 16.44 4.48 4.68
C GLN A 36 15.52 4.61 3.46
N PHE A 37 15.04 3.48 2.94
CA PHE A 37 14.07 3.49 1.83
C PHE A 37 12.78 4.23 2.22
N LEU A 38 12.19 3.90 3.36
CA LEU A 38 10.97 4.55 3.85
C LEU A 38 11.18 6.04 4.13
N HIS A 39 12.29 6.36 4.80
CA HIS A 39 12.66 7.74 5.12
C HIS A 39 12.74 8.60 3.85
N ASN A 40 13.44 8.11 2.81
CA ASN A 40 13.58 8.82 1.55
C ASN A 40 12.24 8.99 0.83
N ARG A 41 11.38 7.95 0.81
CA ARG A 41 10.06 8.03 0.18
C ARG A 41 9.19 9.09 0.84
N ILE A 42 9.14 9.12 2.16
CA ILE A 42 8.32 10.08 2.91
C ILE A 42 8.89 11.49 2.78
N THR A 43 10.19 11.67 3.01
CA THR A 43 10.86 12.99 3.00
C THR A 43 10.76 13.66 1.62
N ASN A 44 10.90 12.90 0.54
CA ASN A 44 10.84 13.41 -0.82
C ASN A 44 9.41 13.49 -1.40
N ASN A 45 8.38 13.23 -0.59
CA ASN A 45 6.99 13.17 -1.04
C ASN A 45 6.78 12.17 -2.19
N GLU A 46 7.50 11.06 -2.15
CA GLU A 46 7.46 10.01 -3.16
C GLU A 46 6.51 8.86 -2.78
N SER A 47 5.92 8.89 -1.60
CA SER A 47 4.86 7.99 -1.19
C SER A 47 3.88 8.62 -0.21
N ILE A 48 2.67 8.08 -0.18
CA ILE A 48 1.68 8.30 0.87
C ILE A 48 1.42 6.97 1.54
N ILE A 49 1.51 6.93 2.87
CA ILE A 49 1.29 5.73 3.66
C ILE A 49 0.16 5.98 4.66
N PHE A 50 -0.77 5.04 4.77
CA PHE A 50 -1.70 4.98 5.90
C PHE A 50 -1.33 3.77 6.75
N ILE A 51 -1.40 3.95 8.07
CA ILE A 51 -1.14 2.92 9.05
C ILE A 51 -2.38 2.67 9.90
N THR A 52 -2.61 1.42 10.27
CA THR A 52 -3.73 1.04 11.13
C THR A 52 -3.24 0.33 12.39
N PHE A 53 -3.93 0.59 13.47
CA PHE A 53 -3.60 0.08 14.81
C PHE A 53 -4.78 -0.69 15.40
N ASP A 54 -4.47 -1.77 16.11
CA ASP A 54 -5.33 -2.40 17.09
C ASP A 54 -4.88 -1.89 18.47
N ASP A 55 -5.68 -1.06 19.10
CA ASP A 55 -5.27 -0.24 20.25
C ASP A 55 -3.97 0.52 19.94
N LYS A 56 -2.86 0.17 20.54
CA LYS A 56 -1.53 0.78 20.32
C LYS A 56 -0.61 -0.04 19.42
N THR A 57 -1.06 -1.22 18.98
CA THR A 57 -0.26 -2.13 18.17
C THR A 57 -0.45 -1.83 16.69
N PRO A 58 0.61 -1.51 15.93
CA PRO A 58 0.51 -1.36 14.49
C PRO A 58 0.26 -2.74 13.85
N VAL A 59 -0.83 -2.87 13.09
CA VAL A 59 -1.27 -4.16 12.55
C VAL A 59 -1.33 -4.22 11.03
N GLY A 60 -1.22 -3.08 10.35
CA GLY A 60 -1.23 -3.04 8.89
C GLY A 60 -0.92 -1.66 8.32
N PHE A 61 -0.62 -1.63 7.05
CA PHE A 61 -0.37 -0.40 6.30
C PHE A 61 -0.80 -0.53 4.83
N ILE A 62 -1.00 0.61 4.19
CA ILE A 62 -1.14 0.74 2.75
C ILE A 62 -0.16 1.81 2.28
N GLN A 63 0.58 1.55 1.18
CA GLN A 63 1.51 2.49 0.58
C GLN A 63 1.13 2.75 -0.87
N LEU A 64 1.07 4.03 -1.23
CA LEU A 64 0.72 4.49 -2.57
C LEU A 64 1.83 5.36 -3.12
N TYR A 65 2.19 5.11 -4.38
CA TYR A 65 3.15 5.92 -5.13
C TYR A 65 2.46 6.83 -6.13
N PRO A 66 2.94 8.07 -6.30
CA PRO A 66 2.36 9.01 -7.25
C PRO A 66 2.66 8.60 -8.69
N SER A 67 1.69 8.82 -9.55
CA SER A 67 1.79 8.68 -10.99
C SER A 67 0.94 9.76 -11.67
N PHE A 68 0.97 9.82 -12.99
CA PHE A 68 0.24 10.80 -13.77
C PHE A 68 -0.39 10.14 -15.00
N SER A 69 -1.58 10.57 -15.37
CA SER A 69 -2.19 10.24 -16.64
C SER A 69 -2.05 11.41 -17.60
N THR A 70 -1.25 11.26 -18.64
CA THR A 70 -1.10 12.27 -19.69
C THR A 70 -2.41 12.47 -20.45
N VAL A 71 -3.13 11.39 -20.74
CA VAL A 71 -4.41 11.46 -21.45
C VAL A 71 -5.47 12.25 -20.68
N SER A 72 -5.55 12.02 -19.36
CA SER A 72 -6.53 12.71 -18.51
C SER A 72 -6.01 14.03 -17.94
N LEU A 73 -4.72 14.35 -18.09
CA LEU A 73 -4.04 15.49 -17.48
C LEU A 73 -4.26 15.56 -15.95
N LYS A 74 -4.28 14.40 -15.31
CA LYS A 74 -4.55 14.26 -13.89
C LYS A 74 -3.54 13.38 -13.19
N ARG A 75 -3.35 13.65 -11.90
CA ARG A 75 -2.62 12.76 -11.00
C ARG A 75 -3.42 11.49 -10.77
N GLN A 76 -2.72 10.35 -10.72
CA GLN A 76 -3.24 9.07 -10.26
C GLN A 76 -2.23 8.43 -9.31
N TRP A 77 -2.65 7.44 -8.56
CA TRP A 77 -1.81 6.79 -7.57
C TRP A 77 -1.76 5.30 -7.80
N HIS A 78 -0.57 4.72 -7.65
CA HIS A 78 -0.39 3.28 -7.67
C HIS A 78 -0.40 2.75 -6.24
N LEU A 79 -1.38 1.90 -5.92
CA LEU A 79 -1.40 1.16 -4.68
C LEU A 79 -0.37 0.04 -4.81
N ASN A 80 0.80 0.25 -4.19
CA ASN A 80 1.92 -0.68 -4.31
C ASN A 80 1.86 -1.76 -3.25
N ASP A 81 1.54 -1.40 -2.00
CA ASP A 81 1.55 -2.31 -0.86
C ASP A 81 0.26 -2.20 -0.08
N LEU A 82 -0.33 -3.32 0.28
CA LEU A 82 -1.41 -3.44 1.24
C LEU A 82 -1.14 -4.68 2.09
N TYR A 83 -0.86 -4.47 3.36
CA TYR A 83 -0.52 -5.54 4.29
C TYR A 83 -1.29 -5.39 5.60
N VAL A 84 -1.81 -6.51 6.08
CA VAL A 84 -2.34 -6.67 7.44
C VAL A 84 -1.76 -7.97 8.00
N ARG A 85 -1.24 -7.90 9.21
CA ARG A 85 -0.71 -9.07 9.92
C ARG A 85 -1.72 -10.22 9.94
N PRO A 86 -1.30 -11.47 9.71
CA PRO A 86 -2.21 -12.60 9.56
C PRO A 86 -3.25 -12.73 10.67
N GLU A 87 -2.84 -12.58 11.95
CA GLU A 87 -3.69 -12.68 13.14
C GLU A 87 -4.74 -11.55 13.27
N TYR A 88 -4.58 -10.49 12.49
CA TYR A 88 -5.51 -9.34 12.44
C TYR A 88 -6.36 -9.29 11.17
N ARG A 89 -6.20 -10.25 10.26
CA ARG A 89 -7.00 -10.32 9.03
C ARG A 89 -8.46 -10.63 9.32
N ARG A 90 -9.33 -10.30 8.36
CA ARG A 90 -10.79 -10.49 8.42
C ARG A 90 -11.48 -9.75 9.58
N LYS A 91 -10.83 -8.73 10.12
CA LYS A 91 -11.35 -7.83 11.16
C LYS A 91 -11.61 -6.41 10.67
N GLY A 92 -11.60 -6.19 9.35
CA GLY A 92 -11.91 -4.90 8.74
C GLY A 92 -10.74 -3.93 8.57
N TYR A 93 -9.53 -4.27 9.01
CA TYR A 93 -8.36 -3.37 8.93
C TYR A 93 -7.96 -3.01 7.49
N ALA A 94 -7.96 -3.99 6.58
CA ALA A 94 -7.67 -3.72 5.17
C ALA A 94 -8.73 -2.80 4.54
N THR A 95 -10.00 -2.99 4.87
CA THR A 95 -11.10 -2.12 4.43
C THR A 95 -10.93 -0.70 4.99
N ALA A 96 -10.54 -0.57 6.25
CA ALA A 96 -10.29 0.72 6.87
C ALA A 96 -9.14 1.49 6.19
N LEU A 97 -8.03 0.80 5.88
CA LEU A 97 -6.91 1.35 5.13
C LEU A 97 -7.33 1.81 3.74
N MET A 98 -8.06 0.97 3.01
CA MET A 98 -8.58 1.30 1.68
C MET A 98 -9.53 2.50 1.71
N SER A 99 -10.42 2.55 2.68
CA SER A 99 -11.38 3.65 2.84
C SER A 99 -10.66 4.97 3.18
N ALA A 100 -9.65 4.92 4.04
CA ALA A 100 -8.84 6.10 4.37
C ALA A 100 -8.12 6.65 3.13
N ALA A 101 -7.51 5.79 2.32
CA ALA A 101 -6.87 6.18 1.07
C ALA A 101 -7.88 6.79 0.09
N LYS A 102 -9.00 6.13 -0.16
CA LYS A 102 -10.05 6.64 -1.07
C LYS A 102 -10.58 8.01 -0.63
N LYS A 103 -10.84 8.19 0.66
CA LYS A 103 -11.30 9.47 1.21
C LYS A 103 -10.27 10.58 1.03
N TYR A 104 -8.99 10.28 1.29
CA TYR A 104 -7.91 11.26 1.17
C TYR A 104 -7.72 11.77 -0.27
N PHE A 105 -7.90 10.91 -1.26
CA PHE A 105 -7.65 11.24 -2.66
C PHE A 105 -8.91 11.60 -3.45
N TYR A 106 -10.08 11.63 -2.84
CA TYR A 106 -11.38 11.78 -3.50
C TYR A 106 -11.43 12.93 -4.53
N ASP A 107 -10.87 14.07 -4.20
CA ASP A 107 -10.83 15.28 -5.04
C ASP A 107 -9.42 15.63 -5.55
N ARG A 108 -8.43 14.77 -5.28
CA ARG A 108 -7.00 15.05 -5.53
C ARG A 108 -6.40 14.19 -6.63
N ALA A 109 -7.11 13.20 -7.11
CA ALA A 109 -6.61 12.24 -8.08
C ALA A 109 -7.71 11.75 -9.03
N LYS A 110 -7.30 11.28 -10.22
CA LYS A 110 -8.18 10.55 -11.13
C LYS A 110 -8.66 9.24 -10.52
N GLY A 111 -7.80 8.55 -9.78
CA GLY A 111 -8.03 7.24 -9.19
C GLY A 111 -6.75 6.50 -8.89
N PHE A 112 -6.89 5.18 -8.79
CA PHE A 112 -5.82 4.27 -8.43
C PHE A 112 -5.64 3.16 -9.45
N THR A 113 -4.41 2.64 -9.52
CA THR A 113 -4.08 1.38 -10.18
C THR A 113 -3.42 0.44 -9.16
N LEU A 114 -3.51 -0.85 -9.36
CA LEU A 114 -2.76 -1.86 -8.62
C LEU A 114 -2.46 -3.07 -9.49
N ILE A 115 -1.50 -3.86 -9.05
CA ILE A 115 -1.15 -5.15 -9.64
C ILE A 115 -1.27 -6.20 -8.54
N THR A 116 -1.86 -7.33 -8.86
CA THR A 116 -1.88 -8.50 -7.98
C THR A 116 -1.64 -9.76 -8.80
N GLU A 117 -1.06 -10.78 -8.18
CA GLU A 117 -0.85 -12.07 -8.84
C GLU A 117 -2.17 -12.67 -9.30
N LYS A 118 -2.20 -13.24 -10.50
CA LYS A 118 -3.40 -13.86 -11.09
C LYS A 118 -3.99 -14.95 -10.20
N THR A 119 -3.14 -15.63 -9.44
CA THR A 119 -3.51 -16.73 -8.53
C THR A 119 -3.94 -16.26 -7.12
N ASN A 120 -3.75 -14.99 -6.79
CA ASN A 120 -4.15 -14.42 -5.50
C ASN A 120 -5.67 -14.15 -5.44
N THR A 121 -6.44 -15.21 -5.33
CA THR A 121 -7.92 -15.15 -5.33
C THR A 121 -8.48 -14.39 -4.14
N THR A 122 -7.83 -14.45 -2.97
CA THR A 122 -8.23 -13.72 -1.76
C THR A 122 -8.11 -12.21 -1.97
N ALA A 123 -6.98 -11.74 -2.50
CA ALA A 123 -6.78 -10.32 -2.80
C ALA A 123 -7.76 -9.84 -3.88
N LYS A 124 -7.95 -10.60 -4.94
CA LYS A 124 -8.89 -10.28 -6.02
C LYS A 124 -10.32 -10.13 -5.51
N ALA A 125 -10.78 -11.03 -4.64
CA ALA A 125 -12.10 -10.95 -4.02
C ALA A 125 -12.23 -9.67 -3.15
N PHE A 126 -11.20 -9.32 -2.40
CA PHE A 126 -11.16 -8.09 -1.60
C PHE A 126 -11.25 -6.85 -2.48
N TYR A 127 -10.48 -6.77 -3.56
CA TYR A 127 -10.51 -5.61 -4.46
C TYR A 127 -11.87 -5.49 -5.16
N ASN A 128 -12.43 -6.58 -5.67
CA ASN A 128 -13.76 -6.59 -6.28
C ASN A 128 -14.83 -6.10 -5.29
N ALA A 129 -14.79 -6.56 -4.04
CA ALA A 129 -15.72 -6.14 -2.99
C ALA A 129 -15.58 -4.65 -2.62
N ASN A 130 -14.41 -4.05 -2.87
CA ASN A 130 -14.12 -2.63 -2.63
C ASN A 130 -14.28 -1.74 -3.87
N GLY A 131 -14.94 -2.23 -4.92
CA GLY A 131 -15.29 -1.45 -6.11
C GLY A 131 -14.18 -1.31 -7.16
N TRP A 132 -13.11 -2.09 -7.04
CA TRP A 132 -12.08 -2.19 -8.06
C TRP A 132 -12.53 -3.08 -9.21
N LYS A 133 -12.05 -2.78 -10.40
CA LYS A 133 -12.34 -3.54 -11.62
C LYS A 133 -11.05 -3.98 -12.27
N THR A 134 -11.05 -5.19 -12.83
CA THR A 134 -9.95 -5.67 -13.67
C THR A 134 -9.90 -4.84 -14.95
N ASP A 135 -8.70 -4.40 -15.33
CA ASP A 135 -8.48 -3.66 -16.56
C ASP A 135 -8.32 -4.61 -17.77
N GLU A 136 -8.52 -4.06 -18.97
CA GLU A 136 -8.33 -4.77 -20.26
C GLU A 136 -6.88 -4.70 -20.76
N TYR A 137 -6.00 -3.94 -20.09
CA TYR A 137 -4.60 -3.77 -20.49
C TYR A 137 -3.71 -4.86 -19.95
N ASP A 138 -2.78 -5.33 -20.78
CA ASP A 138 -1.71 -6.22 -20.35
C ASP A 138 -0.61 -5.44 -19.64
N PHE A 139 0.03 -6.09 -18.69
CA PHE A 139 1.15 -5.53 -17.93
C PHE A 139 2.46 -6.15 -18.40
N TYR A 140 3.41 -5.31 -18.82
CA TYR A 140 4.74 -5.75 -19.27
C TYR A 140 5.80 -5.28 -18.29
N THR A 141 6.81 -6.11 -18.07
CA THR A 141 7.98 -5.78 -17.24
C THR A 141 9.27 -5.95 -18.02
N PHE A 142 10.22 -5.10 -17.73
CA PHE A 142 11.60 -5.21 -18.16
C PHE A 142 12.49 -4.82 -16.98
N PHE A 143 13.39 -5.70 -16.58
CA PHE A 143 14.33 -5.47 -15.48
C PHE A 143 15.77 -5.49 -16.00
N TYR A 144 16.65 -4.71 -15.40
CA TYR A 144 18.08 -4.73 -15.64
C TYR A 144 18.76 -5.84 -14.85
#